data_804f06a99e0b30f92fcb365a79423646
#
_entry.id   804f06a99e0b30f92fcb365a79423646
#
_cell.length_a   1.000
_cell.length_b   1.000
_cell.length_c   1.000
_cell.angle_alpha   90.00
_cell.angle_beta   90.00
_cell.angle_gamma   90.00
#
_symmetry.space_group_name_H-M   'P 1'
#
loop_
_entity.id
_entity.type
_entity.pdbx_description
1 polymer ?
#
loop_
_entity_poly.entity_id
_entity_poly.type
_entity_poly.pdbx_seq_one_letter_code
_entity_poly.pdbx_strand_id
1 'polypeptide(L)'
;MCGGDYGNFGKPKALTEIQGEKLIERTTRLLRENRVKQDAIKISSNNPLMEGYGVEVLHHYNPFRFVDGKTEGYWLDAFYPVDYPVCYLFGDVYYTEHAAKTIVDNGYRGNTLFGTLIEELKYWHEPLAYKVRKPEEFFNGIKAVKELYDQGKCKRHPIVWELYRYLNGIDLNKHFMLVETYVHIENGGMDVDSIDDIAIVDKYFGGEK
;
A
#
# COMPACT_ATOMS: atom_id res chain seq x y z
N MET A 1 2.46 -1.78 -5.71
CA MET A 1 2.52 -3.17 -5.19
C MET A 1 1.23 -3.88 -5.58
N CYS A 2 1.29 -4.70 -6.61
CA CYS A 2 0.12 -5.38 -7.16
C CYS A 2 0.39 -6.89 -7.19
N GLY A 3 -0.63 -7.70 -7.04
CA GLY A 3 -0.50 -9.15 -7.12
C GLY A 3 -0.53 -9.85 -5.76
N GLY A 4 -1.03 -9.14 -4.74
CA GLY A 4 -1.41 -9.74 -3.48
C GLY A 4 -2.60 -10.68 -3.63
N ASP A 5 -3.14 -11.08 -2.51
CA ASP A 5 -4.22 -12.05 -2.39
C ASP A 5 -5.39 -11.77 -3.35
N TYR A 6 -5.95 -12.84 -3.88
CA TYR A 6 -7.14 -12.77 -4.74
C TYR A 6 -8.42 -12.47 -3.95
N GLY A 7 -8.39 -12.68 -2.63
CA GLY A 7 -9.57 -12.57 -1.80
C GLY A 7 -10.75 -13.34 -2.41
N ASN A 8 -11.95 -12.77 -2.31
CA ASN A 8 -13.16 -13.34 -2.90
C ASN A 8 -13.39 -12.95 -4.37
N PHE A 9 -12.42 -12.28 -5.02
CA PHE A 9 -12.58 -11.73 -6.38
C PHE A 9 -12.21 -12.71 -7.49
N GLY A 10 -11.55 -13.85 -7.19
CA GLY A 10 -11.06 -14.81 -8.19
C GLY A 10 -9.97 -14.26 -9.14
N LYS A 11 -9.50 -13.04 -8.90
CA LYS A 11 -8.47 -12.32 -9.64
C LYS A 11 -7.71 -11.40 -8.68
N PRO A 12 -6.51 -10.92 -9.05
CA PRO A 12 -5.79 -9.93 -8.26
C PRO A 12 -6.68 -8.72 -7.93
N LYS A 13 -6.73 -8.30 -6.66
CA LYS A 13 -7.55 -7.18 -6.20
C LYS A 13 -7.34 -5.89 -7.01
N ALA A 14 -6.11 -5.62 -7.44
CA ALA A 14 -5.78 -4.47 -8.29
C ALA A 14 -6.53 -4.44 -9.64
N LEU A 15 -7.10 -5.58 -10.07
CA LEU A 15 -7.92 -5.69 -11.27
C LEU A 15 -9.42 -5.58 -10.99
N THR A 16 -9.80 -5.27 -9.77
CA THR A 16 -11.20 -5.00 -9.41
C THR A 16 -11.64 -3.72 -10.08
N GLU A 17 -12.78 -3.80 -10.77
CA GLU A 17 -13.40 -2.67 -11.45
C GLU A 17 -14.36 -1.96 -10.51
N ILE A 18 -14.19 -0.67 -10.36
CA ILE A 18 -15.05 0.22 -9.57
C ILE A 18 -15.34 1.45 -10.41
N GLN A 19 -16.61 1.80 -10.57
CA GLN A 19 -17.07 2.93 -11.40
C GLN A 19 -16.58 2.86 -12.86
N GLY A 20 -16.43 1.64 -13.42
CA GLY A 20 -16.02 1.41 -14.80
C GLY A 20 -14.50 1.52 -15.04
N GLU A 21 -13.70 1.63 -13.98
CA GLU A 21 -12.24 1.69 -14.08
C GLU A 21 -11.60 0.70 -13.08
N LYS A 22 -10.58 -0.05 -13.51
CA LYS A 22 -9.84 -0.93 -12.59
C LYS A 22 -8.97 -0.12 -11.63
N LEU A 23 -8.77 -0.61 -10.39
CA LEU A 23 -7.93 0.06 -9.41
C LEU A 23 -6.54 0.40 -9.94
N ILE A 24 -5.91 -0.50 -10.71
CA ILE A 24 -4.60 -0.28 -11.32
C ILE A 24 -4.63 0.81 -12.39
N GLU A 25 -5.70 0.88 -13.19
CA GLU A 25 -5.90 1.90 -14.23
C GLU A 25 -6.11 3.27 -13.57
N ARG A 26 -6.99 3.33 -12.55
CA ARG A 26 -7.22 4.53 -11.75
C ARG A 26 -5.93 5.05 -11.14
N THR A 27 -5.20 4.19 -10.44
CA THR A 27 -3.95 4.58 -9.78
C THR A 27 -2.94 5.13 -10.78
N THR A 28 -2.73 4.45 -11.92
CA THR A 28 -1.79 4.90 -12.94
C THR A 28 -2.24 6.20 -13.61
N ARG A 29 -3.54 6.38 -13.84
CA ARG A 29 -4.12 7.63 -14.37
C ARG A 29 -3.89 8.78 -13.41
N LEU A 30 -4.27 8.62 -12.14
CA LEU A 30 -4.09 9.66 -11.11
C LEU A 30 -2.63 10.09 -10.95
N LEU A 31 -1.68 9.14 -11.01
CA LEU A 31 -0.25 9.49 -10.96
C LEU A 31 0.17 10.34 -12.15
N ARG A 32 -0.30 10.03 -13.39
CA ARG A 32 -0.01 10.81 -14.60
C ARG A 32 -0.61 12.22 -14.52
N GLU A 33 -1.86 12.33 -14.08
CA GLU A 33 -2.55 13.61 -13.89
C GLU A 33 -1.79 14.50 -12.89
N ASN A 34 -1.15 13.91 -11.89
CA ASN A 34 -0.25 14.58 -10.96
C ASN A 34 1.20 14.68 -11.47
N ARG A 35 1.42 14.62 -12.80
CA ARG A 35 2.70 14.85 -13.49
C ARG A 35 3.81 13.83 -13.18
N VAL A 36 3.47 12.67 -12.65
CA VAL A 36 4.42 11.57 -12.57
C VAL A 36 4.67 11.04 -13.98
N LYS A 37 5.94 11.01 -14.40
CA LYS A 37 6.31 10.52 -15.73
C LYS A 37 5.95 9.05 -15.89
N GLN A 38 5.49 8.67 -17.08
CA GLN A 38 5.09 7.31 -17.39
C GLN A 38 6.18 6.27 -17.08
N ASP A 39 7.42 6.57 -17.46
CA ASP A 39 8.58 5.71 -17.23
C ASP A 39 9.00 5.58 -15.76
N ALA A 40 8.52 6.48 -14.89
CA ALA A 40 8.71 6.41 -13.45
C ALA A 40 7.64 5.55 -12.74
N ILE A 41 6.53 5.22 -13.41
CA ILE A 41 5.48 4.37 -12.85
C ILE A 41 5.81 2.91 -13.17
N LYS A 42 5.86 2.07 -12.14
CA LYS A 42 6.13 0.64 -12.27
C LYS A 42 5.10 -0.18 -11.48
N ILE A 43 4.78 -1.35 -11.98
CA ILE A 43 3.98 -2.35 -11.27
C ILE A 43 4.94 -3.41 -10.72
N SER A 44 4.91 -3.68 -9.42
CA SER A 44 5.66 -4.78 -8.83
C SER A 44 4.72 -5.98 -8.67
N SER A 45 4.92 -7.02 -9.46
CA SER A 45 4.12 -8.25 -9.44
C SER A 45 4.80 -9.36 -10.24
N ASN A 46 4.53 -10.62 -9.91
CA ASN A 46 4.85 -11.77 -10.75
C ASN A 46 3.62 -12.34 -11.48
N ASN A 47 2.47 -11.68 -11.35
CA ASN A 47 1.23 -12.12 -12.00
C ASN A 47 1.16 -11.58 -13.45
N PRO A 48 1.05 -12.44 -14.47
CA PRO A 48 1.00 -12.00 -15.86
C PRO A 48 -0.22 -11.15 -16.20
N LEU A 49 -1.29 -11.21 -15.39
CA LEU A 49 -2.47 -10.37 -15.55
C LEU A 49 -2.19 -8.89 -15.27
N MET A 50 -1.03 -8.55 -14.70
CA MET A 50 -0.60 -7.18 -14.45
C MET A 50 0.07 -6.52 -15.66
N GLU A 51 0.25 -7.24 -16.75
CA GLU A 51 0.78 -6.70 -17.98
C GLU A 51 -0.29 -5.96 -18.80
N GLY A 52 0.15 -5.08 -19.71
CA GLY A 52 -0.75 -4.40 -20.64
C GLY A 52 -1.35 -3.07 -20.16
N TYR A 53 -1.00 -2.60 -18.96
CA TYR A 53 -1.48 -1.31 -18.41
C TYR A 53 -0.60 -0.10 -18.78
N GLY A 54 0.27 -0.27 -19.80
CA GLY A 54 1.09 0.81 -20.34
C GLY A 54 2.21 1.27 -19.42
N VAL A 55 2.56 0.48 -18.42
CA VAL A 55 3.68 0.69 -17.48
C VAL A 55 4.51 -0.59 -17.40
N GLU A 56 5.80 -0.45 -17.04
CA GLU A 56 6.69 -1.60 -16.88
C GLU A 56 6.30 -2.43 -15.65
N VAL A 57 6.30 -3.75 -15.82
CA VAL A 57 6.11 -4.70 -14.72
C VAL A 57 7.48 -5.17 -14.22
N LEU A 58 7.76 -4.89 -12.96
CA LEU A 58 8.90 -5.43 -12.24
C LEU A 58 8.50 -6.79 -11.67
N HIS A 59 9.03 -7.86 -12.26
CA HIS A 59 8.74 -9.21 -11.80
C HIS A 59 9.28 -9.42 -10.40
N HIS A 60 8.35 -9.58 -9.46
CA HIS A 60 8.66 -9.70 -8.04
C HIS A 60 7.78 -10.75 -7.39
N TYR A 61 8.40 -11.79 -6.87
CA TYR A 61 7.71 -12.84 -6.13
C TYR A 61 7.55 -12.44 -4.66
N ASN A 62 6.30 -12.29 -4.23
CA ASN A 62 5.96 -12.18 -2.82
C ASN A 62 5.49 -13.56 -2.31
N PRO A 63 6.22 -14.22 -1.39
CA PRO A 63 5.84 -15.51 -0.84
C PRO A 63 4.71 -15.45 0.18
N PHE A 64 4.28 -14.25 0.57
CA PHE A 64 3.25 -14.09 1.59
C PHE A 64 1.92 -14.72 1.19
N ARG A 65 1.42 -15.62 2.02
CA ARG A 65 0.15 -16.31 1.84
C ARG A 65 -0.48 -16.63 3.19
N PHE A 66 -1.78 -16.74 3.19
CA PHE A 66 -2.54 -17.27 4.31
C PHE A 66 -3.11 -18.63 3.89
N VAL A 67 -2.56 -19.72 4.43
CA VAL A 67 -2.92 -21.09 4.07
C VAL A 67 -3.29 -21.85 5.34
N ASP A 68 -4.48 -22.44 5.38
CA ASP A 68 -4.98 -23.27 6.49
C ASP A 68 -4.83 -22.60 7.88
N GLY A 69 -5.14 -21.33 7.96
CA GLY A 69 -5.07 -20.54 9.20
C GLY A 69 -3.64 -20.16 9.63
N LYS A 70 -2.65 -20.39 8.78
CA LYS A 70 -1.24 -20.03 9.02
C LYS A 70 -0.74 -19.06 7.97
N THR A 71 0.15 -18.16 8.41
CA THR A 71 0.84 -17.23 7.53
C THR A 71 2.16 -17.86 7.05
N GLU A 72 2.35 -17.90 5.74
CA GLU A 72 3.63 -18.27 5.11
C GLU A 72 4.26 -17.02 4.50
N GLY A 73 5.60 -16.91 4.59
CA GLY A 73 6.35 -15.74 4.12
C GLY A 73 6.08 -14.50 4.97
N TYR A 74 6.47 -13.33 4.46
CA TYR A 74 6.25 -12.06 5.13
C TYR A 74 5.53 -11.08 4.22
N TRP A 75 4.51 -10.40 4.74
CA TRP A 75 3.83 -9.33 4.01
C TRP A 75 4.82 -8.25 3.54
N LEU A 76 5.83 -7.97 4.35
CA LEU A 76 6.86 -6.98 4.05
C LEU A 76 7.73 -7.33 2.83
N ASP A 77 7.74 -8.59 2.39
CA ASP A 77 8.44 -9.00 1.16
C ASP A 77 7.71 -8.50 -0.11
N ALA A 78 6.53 -7.91 0.02
CA ALA A 78 5.83 -7.24 -1.08
C ALA A 78 6.52 -5.95 -1.56
N PHE A 79 7.40 -5.34 -0.76
CA PHE A 79 8.18 -4.18 -1.17
C PHE A 79 9.32 -4.60 -2.11
N TYR A 80 9.21 -4.23 -3.39
CA TYR A 80 10.29 -4.46 -4.37
C TYR A 80 11.55 -3.71 -3.97
N PRO A 81 12.70 -4.39 -3.79
CA PRO A 81 13.92 -3.74 -3.31
C PRO A 81 14.52 -2.81 -4.36
N VAL A 82 14.84 -1.59 -3.94
CA VAL A 82 15.50 -0.55 -4.73
C VAL A 82 16.52 0.20 -3.87
N ASP A 83 17.50 0.84 -4.50
CA ASP A 83 18.54 1.65 -3.86
C ASP A 83 18.37 3.16 -4.09
N TYR A 84 17.23 3.56 -4.66
CA TYR A 84 16.86 4.95 -4.93
C TYR A 84 15.53 5.32 -4.27
N PRO A 85 15.24 6.61 -4.08
CA PRO A 85 13.95 7.08 -3.53
C PRO A 85 12.77 6.60 -4.36
N VAL A 86 11.75 6.03 -3.70
CA VAL A 86 10.57 5.45 -4.33
C VAL A 86 9.31 5.72 -3.51
N CYS A 87 8.14 5.68 -4.13
CA CYS A 87 6.85 5.66 -3.45
C CYS A 87 6.12 4.36 -3.79
N TYR A 88 5.83 3.57 -2.78
CA TYR A 88 5.01 2.36 -2.90
C TYR A 88 3.55 2.72 -2.64
N LEU A 89 2.71 2.55 -3.65
CA LEU A 89 1.26 2.61 -3.52
C LEU A 89 0.72 1.18 -3.42
N PHE A 90 -0.27 0.94 -2.56
CA PHE A 90 -0.88 -0.38 -2.42
C PHE A 90 -1.87 -0.60 -3.57
N GLY A 91 -1.81 -1.78 -4.18
CA GLY A 91 -2.50 -2.05 -5.46
C GLY A 91 -3.98 -2.35 -5.31
N ASP A 92 -4.44 -2.62 -4.10
CA ASP A 92 -5.82 -2.91 -3.73
C ASP A 92 -6.56 -1.69 -3.15
N VAL A 93 -5.94 -0.52 -3.21
CA VAL A 93 -6.52 0.73 -2.70
C VAL A 93 -7.26 1.49 -3.80
N TYR A 94 -8.48 1.93 -3.50
CA TYR A 94 -9.16 2.98 -4.25
C TYR A 94 -8.69 4.34 -3.77
N TYR A 95 -7.85 5.01 -4.56
CA TYR A 95 -7.35 6.35 -4.25
C TYR A 95 -8.32 7.42 -4.71
N THR A 96 -8.55 8.44 -3.87
CA THR A 96 -9.16 9.70 -4.32
C THR A 96 -8.14 10.57 -5.05
N GLU A 97 -8.60 11.53 -5.86
CA GLU A 97 -7.71 12.51 -6.52
C GLU A 97 -6.91 13.32 -5.50
N HIS A 98 -7.57 13.68 -4.39
CA HIS A 98 -6.92 14.37 -3.27
C HIS A 98 -5.77 13.54 -2.68
N ALA A 99 -5.98 12.25 -2.46
CA ALA A 99 -4.95 11.37 -1.93
C ALA A 99 -3.76 11.25 -2.88
N ALA A 100 -4.01 10.97 -4.16
CA ALA A 100 -2.95 10.85 -5.15
C ALA A 100 -2.11 12.14 -5.23
N LYS A 101 -2.76 13.30 -5.25
CA LYS A 101 -2.08 14.60 -5.24
C LYS A 101 -1.25 14.81 -3.97
N THR A 102 -1.83 14.56 -2.80
CA THR A 102 -1.13 14.71 -1.51
C THR A 102 0.10 13.81 -1.42
N ILE A 103 -0.02 12.55 -1.85
CA ILE A 103 1.10 11.60 -1.87
C ILE A 103 2.20 12.09 -2.81
N VAL A 104 1.85 12.52 -4.04
CA VAL A 104 2.84 12.98 -5.03
C VAL A 104 3.55 14.25 -4.56
N ASP A 105 2.79 15.25 -4.11
CA ASP A 105 3.30 16.59 -3.74
C ASP A 105 4.05 16.62 -2.40
N ASN A 106 3.94 15.56 -1.57
CA ASN A 106 4.59 15.53 -0.27
C ASN A 106 6.11 15.69 -0.38
N GLY A 107 6.60 16.80 0.16
CA GLY A 107 8.01 17.20 0.14
C GLY A 107 8.84 16.76 1.36
N TYR A 108 8.28 16.01 2.31
CA TYR A 108 9.00 15.55 3.49
C TYR A 108 10.22 14.70 3.10
N ARG A 109 11.36 14.93 3.76
CA ARG A 109 12.66 14.33 3.38
C ARG A 109 12.93 12.95 4.01
N GLY A 110 12.11 12.52 4.95
CA GLY A 110 12.19 11.20 5.59
C GLY A 110 11.33 10.15 4.90
N ASN A 111 11.41 8.93 5.38
CA ASN A 111 10.49 7.86 5.02
C ASN A 111 9.10 8.21 5.60
N THR A 112 8.04 8.17 4.78
CA THR A 112 6.71 8.68 5.15
C THR A 112 5.65 7.65 4.85
N LEU A 113 4.86 7.31 5.85
CA LEU A 113 3.64 6.50 5.70
C LEU A 113 2.45 7.44 5.49
N PHE A 114 1.64 7.17 4.47
CA PHE A 114 0.37 7.84 4.23
C PHE A 114 -0.76 6.90 4.61
N GLY A 115 -1.75 7.43 5.29
CA GLY A 115 -2.94 6.67 5.63
C GLY A 115 -4.18 7.53 5.65
N THR A 116 -5.33 6.89 5.68
CA THR A 116 -6.65 7.52 5.62
C THR A 116 -7.44 7.32 6.91
N LEU A 117 -8.41 8.18 7.10
CA LEU A 117 -9.46 8.06 8.10
C LEU A 117 -10.79 8.36 7.41
N ILE A 118 -11.76 7.50 7.61
CA ILE A 118 -13.15 7.71 7.20
C ILE A 118 -14.00 7.54 8.46
N GLU A 119 -14.31 8.65 9.13
CA GLU A 119 -14.97 8.65 10.45
C GLU A 119 -16.34 7.96 10.43
N GLU A 120 -17.13 8.19 9.38
CA GLU A 120 -18.47 7.64 9.20
C GLU A 120 -18.45 6.11 9.15
N LEU A 121 -17.36 5.52 8.65
CA LEU A 121 -17.17 4.08 8.54
C LEU A 121 -16.44 3.49 9.74
N LYS A 122 -15.94 4.32 10.65
CA LYS A 122 -14.98 3.93 11.68
C LYS A 122 -13.72 3.25 11.10
N TYR A 123 -13.35 3.68 9.89
CA TYR A 123 -12.21 3.18 9.14
C TYR A 123 -10.98 4.01 9.51
N TRP A 124 -10.19 3.48 10.45
CA TRP A 124 -9.17 4.23 11.14
C TRP A 124 -7.76 3.92 10.63
N HIS A 125 -7.06 4.98 10.16
CA HIS A 125 -5.63 4.94 9.89
C HIS A 125 -5.18 3.80 8.97
N GLU A 126 -5.99 3.46 7.95
CA GLU A 126 -5.56 2.47 6.97
C GLU A 126 -4.43 3.00 6.09
N PRO A 127 -3.39 2.20 5.85
CA PRO A 127 -2.25 2.63 5.07
C PRO A 127 -2.61 2.68 3.58
N LEU A 128 -2.25 3.79 2.93
CA LEU A 128 -2.44 3.99 1.50
C LEU A 128 -1.14 3.83 0.71
N ALA A 129 -0.04 4.40 1.20
CA ALA A 129 1.23 4.42 0.50
C ALA A 129 2.41 4.59 1.46
N TYR A 130 3.59 4.19 1.01
CA TYR A 130 4.84 4.45 1.72
C TYR A 130 5.83 5.14 0.78
N LYS A 131 6.17 6.41 1.07
CA LYS A 131 7.20 7.14 0.35
C LYS A 131 8.55 6.93 1.03
N VAL A 132 9.45 6.26 0.36
CA VAL A 132 10.78 5.88 0.84
C VAL A 132 11.81 6.85 0.27
N ARG A 133 12.41 7.66 1.13
CA ARG A 133 13.49 8.62 0.79
C ARG A 133 14.87 8.09 1.13
N LYS A 134 14.92 7.14 2.06
CA LYS A 134 16.14 6.48 2.54
C LYS A 134 15.98 4.96 2.36
N PRO A 135 16.24 4.43 1.16
CA PRO A 135 16.02 3.02 0.85
C PRO A 135 16.78 2.07 1.77
N GLU A 136 18.06 2.34 2.02
CA GLU A 136 18.88 1.51 2.89
C GLU A 136 18.27 1.37 4.30
N GLU A 137 17.88 2.49 4.92
CA GLU A 137 17.23 2.51 6.24
C GLU A 137 15.93 1.70 6.21
N PHE A 138 15.13 1.87 5.14
CA PHE A 138 13.86 1.20 4.97
C PHE A 138 14.00 -0.32 4.85
N PHE A 139 14.87 -0.80 3.97
CA PHE A 139 15.06 -2.24 3.77
C PHE A 139 15.81 -2.92 4.92
N ASN A 140 16.73 -2.22 5.58
CA ASN A 140 17.31 -2.70 6.84
C ASN A 140 16.23 -2.81 7.94
N GLY A 141 15.28 -1.87 7.98
CA GLY A 141 14.12 -1.93 8.86
C GLY A 141 13.24 -3.16 8.60
N ILE A 142 12.95 -3.47 7.32
CA ILE A 142 12.20 -4.69 6.95
C ILE A 142 12.90 -5.93 7.51
N LYS A 143 14.20 -6.05 7.29
CA LYS A 143 14.98 -7.18 7.77
C LYS A 143 14.92 -7.29 9.30
N ALA A 144 15.14 -6.19 10.01
CA ALA A 144 15.13 -6.17 11.46
C ALA A 144 13.76 -6.52 12.04
N VAL A 145 12.66 -6.02 11.46
CA VAL A 145 11.30 -6.34 11.92
C VAL A 145 10.99 -7.82 11.73
N LYS A 146 11.41 -8.43 10.62
CA LYS A 146 11.27 -9.88 10.38
C LYS A 146 12.03 -10.68 11.44
N GLU A 147 13.29 -10.34 11.72
CA GLU A 147 14.10 -10.97 12.75
C GLU A 147 13.47 -10.84 14.16
N LEU A 148 12.90 -9.68 14.48
CA LEU A 148 12.21 -9.47 15.75
C LEU A 148 10.93 -10.29 15.86
N TYR A 149 10.21 -10.49 14.77
CA TYR A 149 9.05 -11.37 14.74
C TYR A 149 9.45 -12.82 14.97
N ASP A 150 10.49 -13.32 14.29
CA ASP A 150 11.01 -14.69 14.46
C ASP A 150 11.51 -14.96 15.88
N GLN A 151 11.97 -13.92 16.59
CA GLN A 151 12.35 -13.96 17.99
C GLN A 151 11.16 -13.86 18.97
N GLY A 152 9.92 -13.77 18.47
CA GLY A 152 8.71 -13.61 19.29
C GLY A 152 8.55 -12.23 19.96
N LYS A 153 9.31 -11.21 19.51
CA LYS A 153 9.24 -9.84 20.03
C LYS A 153 8.15 -8.98 19.38
N CYS A 154 7.59 -9.45 18.28
CA CYS A 154 6.43 -8.87 17.61
C CYS A 154 5.25 -9.82 17.76
N LYS A 155 4.14 -9.37 18.35
CA LYS A 155 2.99 -10.23 18.72
C LYS A 155 2.14 -10.67 17.53
N ARG A 156 2.12 -9.88 16.47
CA ARG A 156 1.38 -10.20 15.25
C ARG A 156 2.33 -10.29 14.06
N HIS A 157 1.86 -10.94 13.00
CA HIS A 157 2.59 -10.97 11.73
C HIS A 157 2.87 -9.55 11.25
N PRO A 158 4.15 -9.22 10.94
CA PRO A 158 4.52 -7.84 10.63
C PRO A 158 4.02 -7.41 9.26
N ILE A 159 3.35 -6.28 9.26
CA ILE A 159 2.92 -5.55 8.07
C ILE A 159 3.54 -4.13 8.08
N VAL A 160 3.07 -3.24 7.24
CA VAL A 160 3.59 -1.87 7.13
C VAL A 160 3.58 -1.10 8.46
N TRP A 161 2.65 -1.38 9.36
CA TRP A 161 2.56 -0.72 10.66
C TRP A 161 3.71 -1.07 11.61
N GLU A 162 4.16 -2.31 11.63
CA GLU A 162 5.31 -2.74 12.42
C GLU A 162 6.59 -2.12 11.87
N LEU A 163 6.73 -2.06 10.55
CA LEU A 163 7.85 -1.38 9.92
C LEU A 163 7.86 0.12 10.23
N TYR A 164 6.70 0.78 10.14
CA TYR A 164 6.57 2.20 10.51
C TYR A 164 6.99 2.44 11.96
N ARG A 165 6.52 1.63 12.90
CA ARG A 165 6.90 1.75 14.31
C ARG A 165 8.39 1.56 14.52
N TYR A 166 8.96 0.52 13.92
CA TYR A 166 10.40 0.25 14.01
C TYR A 166 11.24 1.44 13.54
N LEU A 167 10.94 1.97 12.36
CA LEU A 167 11.67 3.09 11.76
C LEU A 167 11.54 4.39 12.57
N ASN A 168 10.55 4.50 13.43
CA ASN A 168 10.33 5.66 14.30
C ASN A 168 10.68 5.39 15.77
N GLY A 169 11.34 4.27 16.09
CA GLY A 169 11.72 3.93 17.44
C GLY A 169 10.54 3.66 18.40
N ILE A 170 9.37 3.31 17.83
CA ILE A 170 8.16 2.99 18.58
C ILE A 170 8.15 1.47 18.85
N ASP A 171 7.70 1.08 20.03
CA ASP A 171 7.49 -0.34 20.36
C ASP A 171 6.54 -1.00 19.36
N LEU A 172 6.95 -2.13 18.76
CA LEU A 172 6.21 -2.83 17.71
C LEU A 172 4.79 -3.24 18.15
N ASN A 173 4.57 -3.42 19.44
CA ASN A 173 3.30 -3.87 20.02
C ASN A 173 2.41 -2.71 20.50
N LYS A 174 2.84 -1.47 20.33
CA LYS A 174 2.03 -0.28 20.65
C LYS A 174 1.22 0.15 19.43
N HIS A 175 -0.10 0.10 19.56
CA HIS A 175 -1.02 0.59 18.52
C HIS A 175 -1.30 2.08 18.71
N PHE A 176 -1.74 2.75 17.63
CA PHE A 176 -2.21 4.14 17.62
C PHE A 176 -1.18 5.23 18.00
N MET A 177 0.10 4.92 17.91
CA MET A 177 1.15 5.94 18.03
C MET A 177 1.55 6.42 16.63
N LEU A 178 1.20 7.65 16.31
CA LEU A 178 1.55 8.34 15.07
C LEU A 178 2.50 9.48 15.40
N VAL A 179 3.54 9.65 14.58
CA VAL A 179 4.53 10.72 14.69
C VAL A 179 4.61 11.47 13.36
N GLU A 180 5.43 12.50 13.27
CA GLU A 180 5.54 13.41 12.12
C GLU A 180 5.79 12.75 10.74
N THR A 181 6.28 11.50 10.75
CA THR A 181 6.49 10.69 9.54
C THR A 181 5.21 10.00 9.05
N TYR A 182 4.10 10.21 9.73
CA TYR A 182 2.77 9.79 9.27
C TYR A 182 2.00 10.99 8.71
N VAL A 183 1.51 10.85 7.50
CA VAL A 183 0.64 11.84 6.86
C VAL A 183 -0.78 11.30 6.80
N HIS A 184 -1.64 11.96 7.53
CA HIS A 184 -3.07 11.68 7.50
C HIS A 184 -3.70 12.34 6.27
N ILE A 185 -4.49 11.58 5.51
CA ILE A 185 -5.29 12.08 4.38
C ILE A 185 -6.75 11.79 4.68
N GLU A 186 -7.49 12.83 5.00
CA GLU A 186 -8.92 12.72 5.24
C GLU A 186 -9.64 12.25 3.95
N ASN A 187 -10.47 11.22 4.08
CA ASN A 187 -11.18 10.61 2.95
C ASN A 187 -10.24 10.30 1.75
N GLY A 188 -9.03 9.84 2.05
CA GLY A 188 -8.00 9.59 1.03
C GLY A 188 -8.25 8.38 0.14
N GLY A 189 -9.22 7.57 0.49
CA GLY A 189 -9.54 6.31 -0.17
C GLY A 189 -9.66 5.17 0.82
N MET A 190 -9.80 3.95 0.33
CA MET A 190 -9.81 2.74 1.16
C MET A 190 -9.27 1.55 0.40
N ASP A 191 -8.76 0.54 1.09
CA ASP A 191 -8.46 -0.75 0.49
C ASP A 191 -9.75 -1.52 0.16
N VAL A 192 -9.66 -2.40 -0.81
CA VAL A 192 -10.80 -3.16 -1.33
C VAL A 192 -10.51 -4.64 -1.10
N ASP A 193 -10.98 -5.15 0.02
CA ASP A 193 -10.77 -6.52 0.47
C ASP A 193 -11.93 -7.46 0.11
N SER A 194 -13.11 -6.89 -0.08
CA SER A 194 -14.35 -7.63 -0.32
C SER A 194 -15.25 -6.96 -1.37
N ILE A 195 -16.27 -7.69 -1.83
CA ILE A 195 -17.29 -7.13 -2.73
C ILE A 195 -18.11 -6.03 -2.02
N ASP A 196 -18.29 -6.12 -0.71
CA ASP A 196 -19.01 -5.12 0.07
C ASP A 196 -18.27 -3.77 0.09
N ASP A 197 -16.93 -3.79 0.01
CA ASP A 197 -16.13 -2.57 -0.04
C ASP A 197 -16.37 -1.78 -1.33
N ILE A 198 -16.71 -2.45 -2.43
CA ILE A 198 -17.07 -1.79 -3.69
C ILE A 198 -18.31 -0.91 -3.49
N ALA A 199 -19.33 -1.43 -2.80
CA ALA A 199 -20.54 -0.66 -2.52
C ALA A 199 -20.27 0.52 -1.58
N ILE A 200 -19.30 0.37 -0.68
CA ILE A 200 -18.86 1.45 0.21
C ILE A 200 -18.15 2.53 -0.61
N VAL A 201 -17.21 2.14 -1.49
CA VAL A 201 -16.52 3.08 -2.39
C VAL A 201 -17.52 3.86 -3.27
N ASP A 202 -18.47 3.17 -3.88
CA ASP A 202 -19.50 3.80 -4.71
C ASP A 202 -20.35 4.82 -3.93
N LYS A 203 -20.68 4.50 -2.69
CA LYS A 203 -21.48 5.37 -1.82
C LYS A 203 -20.72 6.61 -1.38
N TYR A 204 -19.45 6.48 -0.97
CA TYR A 204 -18.71 7.56 -0.34
C TYR A 204 -17.84 8.36 -1.32
N PHE A 205 -17.39 7.74 -2.42
CA PHE A 205 -16.51 8.35 -3.40
C PHE A 205 -17.12 8.42 -4.82
N GLY A 206 -18.35 7.95 -5.02
CA GLY A 206 -19.01 7.88 -6.34
C GLY A 206 -19.36 9.23 -6.99
N GLY A 207 -19.13 10.33 -6.29
CA GLY A 207 -19.30 11.69 -6.81
C GLY A 207 -18.03 12.31 -7.41
N GLU A 208 -16.89 11.66 -7.27
CA GLU A 208 -15.62 12.10 -7.86
C GLU A 208 -15.55 11.66 -9.35
N LYS A 209 -15.99 12.55 -10.25
CA LYS A 209 -15.84 12.41 -11.70
C LYS A 209 -15.00 13.55 -12.25
#